data_df6db815b71b9fd4ca11407b35abf40d
#
_entry.id   df6db815b71b9fd4ca11407b35abf40d
#
_cell.length_a   1.000
_cell.length_b   1.000
_cell.length_c   1.000
_cell.angle_alpha   90.00
_cell.angle_beta   90.00
_cell.angle_gamma   90.00
#
_symmetry.space_group_name_H-M   'P 1'
#
loop_
_entity.id
_entity.type
_entity.pdbx_description
1 polymer ?
#
loop_
_entity_poly.entity_id
_entity_poly.type
_entity_poly.pdbx_seq_one_letter_code
_entity_poly.pdbx_strand_id
1 'polypeptide(L)'
;MGKARDVVKKIRDIQGTFRAKMGKIKEINGMDLTEAEDIKKRWQEYTEELYKKDVHDPHNQNGVITHLEPDNLECEVKWALGSITMNKESGGDGIPAELFRILEDDAVKVLHSICQQIWKTQHWPQDWKRLVFFPIPRKGNAKECSNYCTIALISHTSKVMLTILQARLQ
;
A
#
# COMPACT_ATOMS: atom_id res chain seq x y z
N MET A 1 22.83 0.66 -23.40
CA MET A 1 22.92 1.21 -22.03
C MET A 1 22.06 2.46 -21.76
N GLY A 2 21.24 2.96 -22.71
CA GLY A 2 20.42 4.18 -22.55
C GLY A 2 19.08 3.98 -21.83
N LYS A 3 18.41 2.85 -22.03
CA LYS A 3 17.00 2.63 -21.60
C LYS A 3 16.76 2.68 -20.09
N ALA A 4 17.67 2.18 -19.27
CA ALA A 4 17.52 2.20 -17.82
C ALA A 4 17.62 3.62 -17.21
N ARG A 5 18.49 4.48 -17.77
CA ARG A 5 18.60 5.89 -17.35
C ARG A 5 17.34 6.69 -17.68
N ASP A 6 16.72 6.43 -18.82
CA ASP A 6 15.50 7.12 -19.24
C ASP A 6 14.29 6.71 -18.38
N VAL A 7 14.21 5.45 -17.94
CA VAL A 7 13.19 4.95 -17.02
C VAL A 7 13.34 5.60 -15.64
N VAL A 8 14.57 5.63 -15.08
CA VAL A 8 14.86 6.28 -13.80
C VAL A 8 14.58 7.79 -13.86
N LYS A 9 14.86 8.45 -14.98
CA LYS A 9 14.55 9.85 -15.17
C LYS A 9 13.05 10.11 -15.23
N LYS A 10 12.29 9.29 -15.97
CA LYS A 10 10.82 9.37 -16.02
C LYS A 10 10.18 9.12 -14.67
N ILE A 11 10.67 8.14 -13.90
CA ILE A 11 10.18 7.87 -12.53
C ILE A 11 10.44 9.09 -11.63
N ARG A 12 11.62 9.70 -11.73
CA ARG A 12 11.96 10.91 -10.95
C ARG A 12 11.12 12.12 -11.37
N ASP A 13 10.82 12.27 -12.66
CA ASP A 13 9.97 13.35 -13.18
C ASP A 13 8.50 13.17 -12.73
N ILE A 14 7.99 11.94 -12.68
CA ILE A 14 6.65 11.63 -12.17
C ILE A 14 6.58 11.90 -10.65
N GLN A 15 7.58 11.52 -9.89
CA GLN A 15 7.66 11.82 -8.45
C GLN A 15 7.85 13.31 -8.15
N GLY A 16 8.48 14.06 -9.07
CA GLY A 16 8.75 15.50 -8.91
C GLY A 16 7.58 16.42 -9.27
N THR A 17 6.59 15.95 -10.05
CA THR A 17 5.54 16.80 -10.61
C THR A 17 4.31 16.96 -9.71
N PHE A 18 4.09 16.06 -8.74
CA PHE A 18 2.97 16.18 -7.81
C PHE A 18 3.44 16.67 -6.43
N ARG A 19 3.66 17.96 -6.30
CA ARG A 19 3.63 18.61 -4.99
C ARG A 19 2.16 18.91 -4.68
N ALA A 20 1.52 18.05 -3.92
CA ALA A 20 0.28 18.41 -3.27
C ALA A 20 0.53 19.71 -2.51
N LYS A 21 -0.09 20.81 -2.96
CA LYS A 21 -0.20 22.00 -2.12
C LYS A 21 -1.05 21.58 -0.94
N MET A 22 -0.41 21.25 0.18
CA MET A 22 -1.11 21.03 1.44
C MET A 22 -1.80 22.36 1.77
N GLY A 23 -3.09 22.40 1.48
CA GLY A 23 -3.93 23.53 1.87
C GLY A 23 -4.03 23.57 3.41
N LYS A 24 -4.46 24.71 3.94
CA LYS A 24 -4.80 24.83 5.35
C LYS A 24 -5.90 23.82 5.70
N ILE A 25 -5.71 23.07 6.77
CA ILE A 25 -6.69 22.11 7.30
C ILE A 25 -7.21 22.67 8.63
N LYS A 26 -8.48 22.47 8.92
CA LYS A 26 -9.08 22.82 10.18
C LYS A 26 -8.83 21.75 11.25
N GLU A 27 -8.44 22.20 12.41
CA GLU A 27 -8.47 21.40 13.62
C GLU A 27 -9.93 21.13 14.07
N ILE A 28 -10.13 20.21 15.01
CA ILE A 28 -11.47 19.88 15.57
C ILE A 28 -12.16 21.12 16.17
N ASN A 29 -11.38 22.04 16.75
CA ASN A 29 -11.86 23.31 17.33
C ASN A 29 -12.17 24.40 16.27
N GLY A 30 -11.97 24.10 14.98
CA GLY A 30 -12.24 25.01 13.86
C GLY A 30 -11.11 25.97 13.48
N MET A 31 -9.96 25.94 14.20
CA MET A 31 -8.79 26.75 13.86
C MET A 31 -8.09 26.22 12.62
N ASP A 32 -7.53 27.11 11.80
CA ASP A 32 -6.75 26.76 10.61
C ASP A 32 -5.33 26.33 11.02
N LEU A 33 -4.96 25.09 10.69
CA LEU A 33 -3.59 24.58 10.83
C LEU A 33 -2.78 24.98 9.59
N THR A 34 -1.59 25.53 9.82
CA THR A 34 -0.67 25.98 8.77
C THR A 34 0.65 25.22 8.77
N GLU A 35 1.04 24.69 9.92
CA GLU A 35 2.28 23.94 10.07
C GLU A 35 2.13 22.51 9.54
N ALA A 36 3.15 22.04 8.79
CA ALA A 36 3.11 20.75 8.12
C ALA A 36 2.96 19.58 9.12
N GLU A 37 3.61 19.65 10.26
CA GLU A 37 3.54 18.61 11.30
C GLU A 37 2.15 18.56 11.97
N ASP A 38 1.54 19.71 12.24
CA ASP A 38 0.19 19.76 12.80
C ASP A 38 -0.86 19.21 11.81
N ILE A 39 -0.71 19.58 10.54
CA ILE A 39 -1.55 19.04 9.46
C ILE A 39 -1.40 17.52 9.37
N LYS A 40 -0.18 16.99 9.43
CA LYS A 40 0.10 15.56 9.40
C LYS A 40 -0.51 14.84 10.61
N LYS A 41 -0.34 15.41 11.79
CA LYS A 41 -0.93 14.89 13.03
C LYS A 41 -2.45 14.86 12.95
N ARG A 42 -3.09 15.92 12.44
CA ARG A 42 -4.53 15.98 12.25
C ARG A 42 -5.04 14.90 11.27
N TRP A 43 -4.31 14.65 10.19
CA TRP A 43 -4.62 13.56 9.27
C TRP A 43 -4.48 12.19 9.91
N GLN A 44 -3.47 11.99 10.73
CA GLN A 44 -3.27 10.75 11.47
C GLN A 44 -4.45 10.49 12.42
N GLU A 45 -4.81 11.48 13.24
CA GLU A 45 -5.94 11.40 14.17
C GLU A 45 -7.26 11.09 13.45
N TYR A 46 -7.53 11.79 12.36
CA TYR A 46 -8.73 11.56 11.54
C TYR A 46 -8.79 10.16 10.95
N THR A 47 -7.66 9.69 10.45
CA THR A 47 -7.58 8.35 9.84
C THR A 47 -7.74 7.27 10.91
N GLU A 48 -7.10 7.41 12.05
CA GLU A 48 -7.26 6.49 13.18
C GLU A 48 -8.72 6.45 13.66
N GLU A 49 -9.38 7.58 13.79
CA GLU A 49 -10.80 7.64 14.19
C GLU A 49 -11.71 6.98 13.15
N LEU A 50 -11.45 7.22 11.85
CA LEU A 50 -12.22 6.65 10.75
C LEU A 50 -12.17 5.12 10.77
N TYR A 51 -10.98 4.56 10.94
CA TYR A 51 -10.78 3.10 10.88
C TYR A 51 -11.03 2.39 12.22
N LYS A 52 -10.96 3.08 13.36
CA LYS A 52 -11.37 2.51 14.65
C LYS A 52 -12.86 2.15 14.70
N LYS A 53 -13.69 2.89 13.97
CA LYS A 53 -15.14 2.60 13.91
C LYS A 53 -15.47 1.30 13.16
N ASP A 54 -14.62 0.88 12.24
CA ASP A 54 -14.82 -0.33 11.44
C ASP A 54 -14.19 -1.58 12.07
N VAL A 55 -13.36 -1.42 13.09
CA VAL A 55 -12.82 -2.55 13.88
C VAL A 55 -13.88 -2.95 14.93
N HIS A 56 -15.04 -3.36 14.50
CA HIS A 56 -15.84 -4.30 15.27
C HIS A 56 -15.07 -5.61 15.26
N ASP A 57 -14.55 -5.93 16.43
CA ASP A 57 -13.79 -7.10 16.81
C ASP A 57 -14.20 -8.34 15.98
N PRO A 58 -13.42 -8.76 14.97
CA PRO A 58 -13.61 -10.07 14.43
C PRO A 58 -13.15 -10.99 15.55
N HIS A 59 -14.11 -11.55 16.25
CA HIS A 59 -14.01 -12.69 17.13
C HIS A 59 -12.63 -13.31 17.08
N ASN A 60 -11.94 -13.28 18.21
CA ASN A 60 -10.71 -14.00 18.49
C ASN A 60 -10.85 -15.46 17.97
N GLN A 61 -10.72 -15.65 16.68
CA GLN A 61 -10.58 -16.94 16.08
C GLN A 61 -9.11 -17.33 16.28
N ASN A 62 -8.82 -17.87 17.47
CA ASN A 62 -7.75 -18.79 17.69
C ASN A 62 -8.03 -20.08 16.86
N GLY A 63 -8.27 -19.91 15.60
CA GLY A 63 -8.21 -20.97 14.62
C GLY A 63 -6.74 -21.29 14.43
N VAL A 64 -6.24 -22.23 15.18
CA VAL A 64 -5.00 -22.93 14.83
C VAL A 64 -5.28 -23.52 13.45
N ILE A 65 -4.76 -22.88 12.41
CA ILE A 65 -4.75 -23.42 11.05
C ILE A 65 -3.76 -24.58 11.09
N THR A 66 -4.25 -25.74 11.48
CA THR A 66 -3.46 -26.99 11.61
C THR A 66 -3.44 -27.79 10.31
N HIS A 67 -4.05 -27.30 9.23
CA HIS A 67 -3.90 -27.92 7.93
C HIS A 67 -2.68 -27.36 7.24
N LEU A 68 -1.72 -28.22 6.98
CA LEU A 68 -0.59 -28.02 6.07
C LEU A 68 -1.13 -27.73 4.66
N GLU A 69 -1.51 -26.48 4.43
CA GLU A 69 -1.72 -26.03 3.07
C GLU A 69 -0.36 -26.09 2.34
N PRO A 70 -0.36 -26.49 1.06
CA PRO A 70 0.87 -26.61 0.32
C PRO A 70 1.63 -25.29 0.30
N ASP A 71 2.96 -25.37 0.30
CA ASP A 71 3.83 -24.21 0.13
C ASP A 71 3.37 -23.38 -1.08
N ASN A 72 3.56 -22.05 -1.02
CA ASN A 72 3.27 -21.19 -2.16
C ASN A 72 4.05 -21.64 -3.39
N LEU A 73 3.35 -21.77 -4.51
CA LEU A 73 3.93 -22.19 -5.77
C LEU A 73 4.43 -20.96 -6.56
N GLU A 74 5.52 -21.14 -7.29
CA GLU A 74 6.08 -20.09 -8.16
C GLU A 74 5.06 -19.62 -9.22
N CYS A 75 4.22 -20.53 -9.72
CA CYS A 75 3.16 -20.21 -10.68
C CYS A 75 2.08 -19.28 -10.08
N GLU A 76 1.77 -19.40 -8.78
CA GLU A 76 0.84 -18.49 -8.10
C GLU A 76 1.42 -17.08 -7.99
N VAL A 77 2.71 -16.96 -7.68
CA VAL A 77 3.41 -15.67 -7.65
C VAL A 77 3.42 -15.04 -9.04
N LYS A 78 3.71 -15.82 -10.08
CA LYS A 78 3.69 -15.36 -11.47
C LYS A 78 2.29 -14.90 -11.89
N TRP A 79 1.26 -15.64 -11.54
CA TRP A 79 -0.14 -15.28 -11.78
C TRP A 79 -0.53 -13.99 -11.03
N ALA A 80 -0.19 -13.89 -9.74
CA ALA A 80 -0.49 -12.72 -8.92
C ALA A 80 0.25 -11.45 -9.44
N LEU A 81 1.50 -11.59 -9.86
CA LEU A 81 2.24 -10.51 -10.51
C LEU A 81 1.58 -10.06 -11.81
N GLY A 82 1.08 -11.00 -12.61
CA GLY A 82 0.34 -10.70 -13.84
C GLY A 82 -0.95 -9.92 -13.60
N SER A 83 -1.56 -10.04 -12.43
CA SER A 83 -2.78 -9.34 -12.04
C SER A 83 -2.54 -7.88 -11.58
N ILE A 84 -1.29 -7.50 -11.30
CA ILE A 84 -0.97 -6.13 -10.85
C ILE A 84 -1.17 -5.14 -11.98
N THR A 85 -2.00 -4.13 -11.71
CA THR A 85 -2.26 -3.05 -12.67
C THR A 85 -1.07 -2.11 -12.74
N MET A 86 -0.60 -1.82 -13.96
CA MET A 86 0.46 -0.85 -14.24
C MET A 86 -0.02 0.59 -14.07
N ASN A 87 0.93 1.53 -14.01
CA ASN A 87 0.67 2.97 -13.86
C ASN A 87 -0.13 3.29 -12.58
N LYS A 88 0.09 2.53 -11.52
CA LYS A 88 -0.44 2.79 -10.19
C LYS A 88 0.66 3.29 -9.27
N GLU A 89 0.27 4.17 -8.37
CA GLU A 89 1.18 4.71 -7.36
C GLU A 89 1.75 3.58 -6.49
N SER A 90 3.04 3.67 -6.19
CA SER A 90 3.72 2.73 -5.30
C SER A 90 3.28 2.89 -3.85
N GLY A 91 3.37 1.84 -3.08
CA GLY A 91 3.16 1.88 -1.63
C GLY A 91 4.34 2.51 -0.88
N GLY A 92 4.40 2.27 0.43
CA GLY A 92 5.42 2.82 1.31
C GLY A 92 6.86 2.37 1.02
N ASP A 93 7.04 1.29 0.25
CA ASP A 93 8.34 0.78 -0.21
C ASP A 93 8.89 1.53 -1.44
N GLY A 94 8.06 2.36 -2.08
CA GLY A 94 8.44 3.13 -3.27
C GLY A 94 8.72 2.28 -4.51
N ILE A 95 8.37 0.98 -4.51
CA ILE A 95 8.62 0.06 -5.63
C ILE A 95 7.48 0.17 -6.65
N PRO A 96 7.72 0.68 -7.86
CA PRO A 96 6.70 0.78 -8.89
C PRO A 96 6.38 -0.60 -9.50
N ALA A 97 5.13 -0.79 -9.92
CA ALA A 97 4.69 -2.04 -10.56
C ALA A 97 5.49 -2.39 -11.82
N GLU A 98 5.95 -1.37 -12.54
CA GLU A 98 6.75 -1.50 -13.77
C GLU A 98 8.08 -2.22 -13.54
N LEU A 99 8.64 -2.13 -12.34
CA LEU A 99 9.89 -2.81 -12.00
C LEU A 99 9.75 -4.34 -12.10
N PHE A 100 8.62 -4.88 -11.64
CA PHE A 100 8.38 -6.33 -11.72
C PHE A 100 8.29 -6.82 -13.16
N ARG A 101 7.80 -5.97 -14.06
CA ARG A 101 7.74 -6.29 -15.49
C ARG A 101 9.11 -6.28 -16.16
N ILE A 102 10.02 -5.41 -15.67
CA ILE A 102 11.39 -5.33 -16.20
C ILE A 102 12.22 -6.53 -15.74
N LEU A 103 12.01 -6.96 -14.49
CA LEU A 103 12.75 -8.06 -13.86
C LEU A 103 12.21 -9.44 -14.22
N GLU A 104 10.97 -9.51 -14.74
CA GLU A 104 10.29 -10.75 -15.19
C GLU A 104 10.50 -11.95 -14.23
N ASP A 105 11.16 -13.00 -14.69
CA ASP A 105 11.37 -14.24 -13.93
C ASP A 105 12.26 -14.04 -12.68
N ASP A 106 13.14 -13.05 -12.66
CA ASP A 106 13.94 -12.76 -11.47
C ASP A 106 13.09 -12.15 -10.35
N ALA A 107 12.12 -11.30 -10.70
CA ALA A 107 11.14 -10.80 -9.73
C ALA A 107 10.29 -11.95 -9.16
N VAL A 108 9.86 -12.89 -10.00
CA VAL A 108 9.08 -14.07 -9.56
C VAL A 108 9.87 -14.89 -8.55
N LYS A 109 11.14 -15.21 -8.82
CA LYS A 109 11.99 -16.00 -7.91
C LYS A 109 12.19 -15.34 -6.56
N VAL A 110 12.50 -14.04 -6.56
CA VAL A 110 12.72 -13.27 -5.32
C VAL A 110 11.44 -13.21 -4.51
N LEU A 111 10.32 -12.85 -5.13
CA LEU A 111 9.03 -12.75 -4.43
C LEU A 111 8.56 -14.13 -3.94
N HIS A 112 8.76 -15.19 -4.72
CA HIS A 112 8.44 -16.54 -4.30
C HIS A 112 9.21 -16.94 -3.03
N SER A 113 10.52 -16.64 -2.99
CA SER A 113 11.33 -16.90 -1.78
C SER A 113 10.82 -16.13 -0.56
N ILE A 114 10.44 -14.86 -0.73
CA ILE A 114 9.88 -14.05 0.35
C ILE A 114 8.51 -14.59 0.79
N CYS A 115 7.63 -14.90 -0.15
CA CYS A 115 6.30 -15.46 0.15
C CYS A 115 6.41 -16.80 0.90
N GLN A 116 7.33 -17.67 0.49
CA GLN A 116 7.60 -18.92 1.22
C GLN A 116 8.08 -18.68 2.64
N GLN A 117 8.96 -17.70 2.84
CA GLN A 117 9.44 -17.37 4.17
C GLN A 117 8.31 -16.83 5.05
N ILE A 118 7.46 -15.94 4.52
CA ILE A 118 6.28 -15.43 5.23
C ILE A 118 5.35 -16.59 5.60
N TRP A 119 5.11 -17.52 4.66
CA TRP A 119 4.26 -18.69 4.87
C TRP A 119 4.75 -19.58 6.00
N LYS A 120 6.07 -19.87 6.02
CA LYS A 120 6.69 -20.71 7.03
C LYS A 120 6.80 -20.05 8.40
N THR A 121 7.12 -18.76 8.42
CA THR A 121 7.40 -18.03 9.69
C THR A 121 6.21 -17.29 10.25
N GLN A 122 5.16 -17.08 9.45
CA GLN A 122 4.01 -16.22 9.76
C GLN A 122 4.41 -14.77 10.07
N HIS A 123 5.61 -14.36 9.65
CA HIS A 123 6.14 -13.03 9.88
C HIS A 123 6.19 -12.22 8.58
N TRP A 124 5.41 -11.15 8.56
CA TRP A 124 5.39 -10.21 7.43
C TRP A 124 6.51 -9.18 7.59
N PRO A 125 7.20 -8.80 6.50
CA PRO A 125 8.12 -7.67 6.51
C PRO A 125 7.42 -6.39 6.99
N GLN A 126 8.14 -5.56 7.76
CA GLN A 126 7.56 -4.35 8.33
C GLN A 126 7.06 -3.37 7.26
N ASP A 127 7.79 -3.26 6.15
CA ASP A 127 7.41 -2.37 5.04
C ASP A 127 6.14 -2.86 4.33
N TRP A 128 5.84 -4.18 4.35
CA TRP A 128 4.62 -4.72 3.77
C TRP A 128 3.37 -4.46 4.64
N LYS A 129 3.57 -4.18 5.93
CA LYS A 129 2.51 -3.80 6.88
C LYS A 129 2.20 -2.30 6.83
N ARG A 130 3.03 -1.51 6.16
CA ARG A 130 2.86 -0.07 6.08
C ARG A 130 1.80 0.32 5.06
N LEU A 131 0.85 1.11 5.51
CA LEU A 131 -0.15 1.76 4.67
C LEU A 131 0.20 3.24 4.52
N VAL A 132 0.17 3.73 3.30
CA VAL A 132 0.26 5.16 3.02
C VAL A 132 -1.13 5.66 2.68
N PHE A 133 -1.68 6.53 3.50
CA PHE A 133 -2.98 7.13 3.26
C PHE A 133 -2.86 8.38 2.40
N PHE A 134 -3.61 8.42 1.32
CA PHE A 134 -3.64 9.53 0.40
C PHE A 134 -5.01 10.20 0.45
N PRO A 135 -5.12 11.44 0.97
CA PRO A 135 -6.39 12.16 1.01
C PRO A 135 -6.72 12.76 -0.35
N ILE A 136 -7.85 12.36 -0.93
CA ILE A 136 -8.38 12.90 -2.19
C ILE A 136 -9.53 13.84 -1.87
N PRO A 137 -9.47 15.11 -2.30
CA PRO A 137 -10.53 16.07 -2.02
C PRO A 137 -11.82 15.68 -2.74
N ARG A 138 -12.94 15.77 -2.03
CA ARG A 138 -14.29 15.73 -2.58
C ARG A 138 -14.79 17.16 -2.82
N LYS A 139 -15.99 17.28 -3.39
CA LYS A 139 -16.67 18.57 -3.48
C LYS A 139 -17.00 19.07 -2.06
N GLY A 140 -16.62 20.29 -1.74
CA GLY A 140 -16.87 20.88 -0.43
C GLY A 140 -15.73 21.76 0.07
N ASN A 141 -15.74 22.06 1.36
CA ASN A 141 -14.70 22.86 2.00
C ASN A 141 -13.38 22.06 2.10
N ALA A 142 -12.38 22.44 1.32
CA ALA A 142 -11.08 21.76 1.29
C ALA A 142 -10.29 21.83 2.62
N LYS A 143 -10.77 22.60 3.59
CA LYS A 143 -10.15 22.69 4.92
C LYS A 143 -10.61 21.62 5.90
N GLU A 144 -11.65 20.87 5.59
CA GLU A 144 -12.22 19.85 6.48
C GLU A 144 -11.79 18.46 6.04
N CYS A 145 -11.23 17.66 6.95
CA CYS A 145 -10.80 16.28 6.66
C CYS A 145 -11.97 15.40 6.20
N SER A 146 -13.19 15.64 6.70
CA SER A 146 -14.42 14.94 6.31
C SER A 146 -14.77 15.09 4.83
N ASN A 147 -14.30 16.13 4.17
CA ASN A 147 -14.49 16.38 2.74
C ASN A 147 -13.44 15.70 1.84
N TYR A 148 -12.69 14.76 2.41
CA TYR A 148 -11.73 13.95 1.68
C TYR A 148 -12.12 12.47 1.71
N CYS A 149 -11.74 11.77 0.66
CA CYS A 149 -11.72 10.31 0.62
C CYS A 149 -10.28 9.86 0.81
N THR A 150 -10.02 9.06 1.81
CA THR A 150 -8.69 8.47 1.99
C THR A 150 -8.54 7.21 1.17
N ILE A 151 -7.49 7.12 0.36
CA ILE A 151 -7.07 5.90 -0.34
C ILE A 151 -5.87 5.35 0.39
N ALA A 152 -5.93 4.07 0.77
CA ALA A 152 -4.80 3.36 1.34
C ALA A 152 -3.96 2.75 0.21
N LEU A 153 -2.69 3.12 0.16
CA LEU A 153 -1.70 2.54 -0.75
C LEU A 153 -0.88 1.52 0.02
N ILE A 154 -0.91 0.29 -0.43
CA ILE A 154 -0.04 -0.79 0.05
C ILE A 154 1.02 -1.11 -1.00
N SER A 155 2.15 -1.68 -0.59
CA SER A 155 3.20 -2.08 -1.51
C SER A 155 2.69 -3.08 -2.56
N HIS A 156 3.21 -3.01 -3.76
CA HIS A 156 2.86 -3.97 -4.81
C HIS A 156 3.32 -5.38 -4.45
N THR A 157 4.42 -5.51 -3.73
CA THR A 157 4.92 -6.78 -3.19
C THR A 157 3.94 -7.41 -2.19
N SER A 158 3.39 -6.60 -1.28
CA SER A 158 2.35 -7.04 -0.35
C SER A 158 1.07 -7.47 -1.08
N LYS A 159 0.68 -6.75 -2.14
CA LYS A 159 -0.48 -7.12 -2.98
C LYS A 159 -0.34 -8.51 -3.59
N VAL A 160 0.86 -8.90 -4.04
CA VAL A 160 1.10 -10.24 -4.58
C VAL A 160 0.70 -11.30 -3.56
N MET A 161 1.22 -11.21 -2.34
CA MET A 161 0.89 -12.17 -1.29
C MET A 161 -0.59 -12.16 -0.92
N LEU A 162 -1.20 -10.99 -0.79
CA LEU A 162 -2.63 -10.86 -0.50
C LEU A 162 -3.50 -11.46 -1.62
N THR A 163 -3.11 -11.31 -2.89
CA THR A 163 -3.81 -11.89 -4.03
C THR A 163 -3.75 -13.41 -3.99
N ILE A 164 -2.60 -14.00 -3.64
CA ILE A 164 -2.46 -15.45 -3.47
C ILE A 164 -3.35 -15.95 -2.33
N LEU A 165 -3.30 -15.28 -1.16
CA LEU A 165 -4.14 -15.62 -0.02
C LEU A 165 -5.63 -15.55 -0.38
N GLN A 166 -6.05 -14.49 -1.05
CA GLN A 166 -7.44 -14.33 -1.48
C GLN A 166 -7.89 -15.47 -2.41
N ALA A 167 -7.05 -15.87 -3.36
CA ALA A 167 -7.37 -16.96 -4.27
C ALA A 167 -7.49 -18.32 -3.56
N ARG A 168 -6.72 -18.54 -2.50
CA ARG A 168 -6.77 -19.77 -1.71
C ARG A 168 -7.95 -19.84 -0.74
N LEU A 169 -8.54 -18.70 -0.38
CA LEU A 169 -9.69 -18.63 0.52
C LEU A 169 -11.06 -18.69 -0.21
N GLN A 170 -11.05 -18.65 -1.54
CA GLN A 170 -12.25 -18.79 -2.38
C GLN A 170 -12.50 -20.23 -2.76
#